data_a7fb386b717681a1b3743459e0730dc0
#
_entry.id   a7fb386b717681a1b3743459e0730dc0
#
_cell.length_a   1.000
_cell.length_b   1.000
_cell.length_c   1.000
_cell.angle_alpha   90.00
_cell.angle_beta   90.00
_cell.angle_gamma   90.00
#
_symmetry.space_group_name_H-M   'P 1'
#
loop_
_entity.id
_entity.type
_entity.pdbx_description
1 polymer ?
#
loop_
_entity_poly.entity_id
_entity_poly.type
_entity_poly.pdbx_seq_one_letter_code
_entity_poly.pdbx_strand_id
1 'polypeptide(L)'
;MYRFLKALLFIVFTAVSIESCNNETPKINFGKDMCAFCKMTVIDEKFGALLINNKGKTLCFDCSECMVNYMKMDKDFHPEKILTIDYCNPRILIDAEKAHYLHGENIKSPMGGNIASFKTSEDAERFQKSLQGDLILWNKVLEIKF
;
A
#
# COMPACT_ATOMS: atom_id res chain seq x y z
N MET A 1 47.31 -29.62 22.62
CA MET A 1 46.61 -29.83 21.33
C MET A 1 45.08 -29.81 21.45
N TYR A 2 44.48 -30.56 22.36
CA TYR A 2 43.03 -30.61 22.57
C TYR A 2 42.38 -29.29 23.03
N ARG A 3 43.08 -28.43 23.75
CA ARG A 3 42.53 -27.14 24.25
C ARG A 3 42.43 -26.10 23.14
N PHE A 4 43.32 -26.11 22.14
CA PHE A 4 43.25 -25.23 20.98
C PHE A 4 42.15 -25.64 20.01
N LEU A 5 41.88 -26.94 19.86
CA LEU A 5 40.83 -27.47 19.01
C LEU A 5 39.45 -27.09 19.55
N LYS A 6 39.23 -27.11 20.89
CA LYS A 6 37.98 -26.67 21.53
C LYS A 6 37.76 -25.18 21.40
N ALA A 7 38.82 -24.35 21.49
CA ALA A 7 38.67 -22.89 21.28
C ALA A 7 38.34 -22.56 19.84
N LEU A 8 38.91 -23.29 18.86
CA LEU A 8 38.60 -23.09 17.45
C LEU A 8 37.16 -23.50 17.10
N LEU A 9 36.65 -24.56 17.74
CA LEU A 9 35.25 -25.02 17.55
C LEU A 9 34.22 -24.02 18.12
N PHE A 10 34.59 -23.30 19.21
CA PHE A 10 33.72 -22.30 19.84
C PHE A 10 33.63 -20.99 19.03
N ILE A 11 34.73 -20.62 18.33
CA ILE A 11 34.78 -19.42 17.49
C ILE A 11 33.91 -19.60 16.21
N VAL A 12 33.88 -20.83 15.67
CA VAL A 12 33.08 -21.13 14.46
C VAL A 12 31.56 -21.12 14.72
N PHE A 13 31.14 -21.40 15.98
CA PHE A 13 29.73 -21.46 16.32
C PHE A 13 29.07 -20.08 16.57
N THR A 14 29.87 -19.02 16.75
CA THR A 14 29.33 -17.66 17.03
C THR A 14 29.13 -16.80 15.77
N ALA A 15 29.46 -17.30 14.57
CA ALA A 15 29.48 -16.50 13.34
C ALA A 15 28.23 -16.65 12.44
N VAL A 16 27.16 -17.33 12.90
CA VAL A 16 25.96 -17.54 12.07
C VAL A 16 24.72 -16.95 12.76
N SER A 17 24.75 -15.66 13.04
CA SER A 17 23.53 -14.87 13.23
C SER A 17 23.34 -14.00 12.00
N ILE A 18 23.01 -14.62 10.86
CA ILE A 18 22.48 -13.89 9.73
C ILE A 18 21.03 -13.60 10.09
N GLU A 19 20.76 -12.43 10.65
CA GLU A 19 19.42 -11.87 10.71
C GLU A 19 18.97 -11.68 9.26
N SER A 20 18.22 -12.65 8.75
CA SER A 20 17.50 -12.54 7.50
C SER A 20 16.40 -11.50 7.73
N CYS A 21 16.68 -10.23 7.43
CA CYS A 21 15.64 -9.25 7.18
C CYS A 21 14.80 -9.78 6.01
N ASN A 22 13.67 -10.38 6.34
CA ASN A 22 12.67 -10.77 5.36
C ASN A 22 12.09 -9.48 4.75
N ASN A 23 12.73 -8.97 3.72
CA ASN A 23 12.19 -7.92 2.85
C ASN A 23 11.12 -8.55 1.94
N GLU A 24 10.04 -9.08 2.53
CA GLU A 24 8.88 -9.42 1.72
C GLU A 24 8.34 -8.14 1.09
N THR A 25 8.20 -8.16 -0.23
CA THR A 25 7.52 -7.08 -0.95
C THR A 25 6.11 -6.94 -0.40
N PRO A 26 5.69 -5.73 0.03
CA PRO A 26 4.35 -5.54 0.55
C PRO A 26 3.31 -5.97 -0.49
N LYS A 27 2.29 -6.68 -0.05
CA LYS A 27 1.23 -7.20 -0.92
C LYS A 27 -0.11 -7.17 -0.19
N ILE A 28 -1.19 -7.13 -0.98
CA ILE A 28 -2.57 -7.34 -0.51
C ILE A 28 -2.97 -8.77 -0.87
N ASN A 29 -3.47 -9.54 0.10
CA ASN A 29 -4.04 -10.86 -0.14
C ASN A 29 -5.54 -10.70 -0.41
N PHE A 30 -5.90 -10.43 -1.67
CA PHE A 30 -7.29 -10.26 -2.08
C PHE A 30 -8.15 -11.48 -1.72
N GLY A 31 -9.36 -11.22 -1.23
CA GLY A 31 -10.26 -12.25 -0.71
C GLY A 31 -9.93 -12.77 0.69
N LYS A 32 -8.85 -12.28 1.34
CA LYS A 32 -8.43 -12.68 2.69
C LYS A 32 -8.20 -11.51 3.64
N ASP A 33 -7.49 -10.48 3.18
CA ASP A 33 -7.18 -9.32 4.02
C ASP A 33 -8.43 -8.48 4.26
N MET A 34 -8.52 -7.92 5.46
CA MET A 34 -9.61 -7.03 5.86
C MET A 34 -9.16 -5.58 5.83
N CYS A 35 -10.02 -4.71 5.35
CA CYS A 35 -9.80 -3.26 5.40
C CYS A 35 -9.72 -2.76 6.85
N ALA A 36 -8.63 -2.07 7.19
CA ALA A 36 -8.43 -1.53 8.54
C ALA A 36 -9.47 -0.46 8.93
N PHE A 37 -10.11 0.18 7.95
CA PHE A 37 -11.14 1.20 8.18
C PHE A 37 -12.56 0.63 8.18
N CYS A 38 -13.05 0.16 7.03
CA CYS A 38 -14.44 -0.30 6.89
C CYS A 38 -14.70 -1.74 7.36
N LYS A 39 -13.66 -2.52 7.65
CA LYS A 39 -13.71 -3.92 8.12
C LYS A 39 -14.26 -4.92 7.10
N MET A 40 -14.44 -4.52 5.85
CA MET A 40 -14.81 -5.41 4.76
C MET A 40 -13.58 -6.15 4.21
N THR A 41 -13.79 -7.30 3.60
CA THR A 41 -12.73 -8.03 2.89
C THR A 41 -12.33 -7.27 1.63
N VAL A 42 -11.03 -7.09 1.41
CA VAL A 42 -10.49 -6.47 0.21
C VAL A 42 -10.60 -7.43 -0.96
N ILE A 43 -11.48 -7.13 -1.92
CA ILE A 43 -11.80 -8.05 -3.02
C ILE A 43 -11.35 -7.49 -4.38
N ASP A 44 -11.56 -6.19 -4.63
CA ASP A 44 -11.29 -5.60 -5.94
C ASP A 44 -9.79 -5.34 -6.14
N GLU A 45 -9.21 -6.03 -7.12
CA GLU A 45 -7.78 -6.02 -7.43
C GLU A 45 -7.30 -4.71 -8.10
N LYS A 46 -8.22 -3.85 -8.55
CA LYS A 46 -7.93 -2.53 -9.16
C LYS A 46 -7.86 -1.41 -8.15
N PHE A 47 -8.37 -1.68 -6.96
CA PHE A 47 -8.38 -0.73 -5.85
C PHE A 47 -7.60 -1.27 -4.66
N GLY A 48 -7.48 -0.73 -3.64
CA GLY A 48 -6.74 -1.20 -2.48
C GLY A 48 -5.55 -0.32 -2.20
N ALA A 49 -5.20 -0.27 -0.93
CA ALA A 49 -4.10 0.54 -0.48
C ALA A 49 -3.43 -0.07 0.77
N LEU A 50 -2.20 0.35 1.04
CA LEU A 50 -1.43 -0.06 2.22
C LEU A 50 -0.82 1.15 2.92
N LEU A 51 -0.83 1.13 4.23
CA LEU A 51 0.03 1.96 5.06
C LEU A 51 1.05 1.06 5.76
N ILE A 52 2.32 1.44 5.74
CA ILE A 52 3.39 0.70 6.39
C ILE A 52 4.16 1.67 7.27
N ASN A 53 4.28 1.38 8.56
CA ASN A 53 5.06 2.21 9.47
C ASN A 53 6.53 1.76 9.54
N ASN A 54 7.37 2.53 10.24
CA ASN A 54 8.79 2.28 10.41
C ASN A 54 9.13 0.98 11.19
N LYS A 55 8.14 0.36 11.83
CA LYS A 55 8.26 -0.94 12.52
C LYS A 55 7.82 -2.11 11.63
N GLY A 56 7.50 -1.86 10.36
CA GLY A 56 7.01 -2.87 9.43
C GLY A 56 5.55 -3.28 9.62
N LYS A 57 4.80 -2.62 10.54
CA LYS A 57 3.36 -2.87 10.69
C LYS A 57 2.64 -2.37 9.43
N THR A 58 1.93 -3.28 8.79
CA THR A 58 1.16 -3.03 7.58
C THR A 58 -0.33 -2.99 7.89
N LEU A 59 -1.02 -1.99 7.38
CA LEU A 59 -2.47 -1.86 7.38
C LEU A 59 -2.98 -1.92 5.95
N CYS A 60 -3.96 -2.77 5.70
CA CYS A 60 -4.58 -2.97 4.39
C CYS A 60 -5.91 -2.22 4.30
N PHE A 61 -6.22 -1.67 3.14
CA PHE A 61 -7.44 -0.94 2.86
C PHE A 61 -8.07 -1.39 1.55
N ASP A 62 -9.37 -1.34 1.50
CA ASP A 62 -10.19 -1.73 0.35
C ASP A 62 -10.03 -0.77 -0.84
N CYS A 63 -9.74 0.49 -0.54
CA CYS A 63 -9.50 1.56 -1.52
C CYS A 63 -8.74 2.73 -0.89
N SER A 64 -8.28 3.66 -1.73
CA SER A 64 -7.58 4.87 -1.29
C SER A 64 -8.43 5.74 -0.35
N GLU A 65 -9.74 5.79 -0.56
CA GLU A 65 -10.69 6.53 0.29
C GLU A 65 -10.70 5.99 1.72
N CYS A 66 -10.73 4.67 1.88
CA CYS A 66 -10.63 4.03 3.20
C CYS A 66 -9.31 4.38 3.89
N MET A 67 -8.21 4.35 3.14
CA MET A 67 -6.89 4.71 3.66
C MET A 67 -6.85 6.16 4.12
N VAL A 68 -7.33 7.10 3.31
CA VAL A 68 -7.37 8.53 3.66
C VAL A 68 -8.25 8.79 4.87
N ASN A 69 -9.42 8.15 4.96
CA ASN A 69 -10.30 8.27 6.13
C ASN A 69 -9.62 7.73 7.40
N TYR A 70 -8.90 6.60 7.30
CA TYR A 70 -8.14 6.06 8.40
C TYR A 70 -7.04 7.03 8.86
N MET A 71 -6.27 7.61 7.93
CA MET A 71 -5.23 8.61 8.24
C MET A 71 -5.79 9.87 8.92
N LYS A 72 -7.04 10.26 8.58
CA LYS A 72 -7.73 11.38 9.24
C LYS A 72 -8.16 11.03 10.66
N MET A 73 -8.52 9.77 10.92
CA MET A 73 -9.01 9.28 12.20
C MET A 73 -7.88 8.95 13.18
N ASP A 74 -6.89 8.17 12.74
CA ASP A 74 -5.78 7.69 13.56
C ASP A 74 -4.52 8.55 13.33
N LYS A 75 -4.34 9.57 14.16
CA LYS A 75 -3.20 10.48 14.10
C LYS A 75 -1.91 9.91 14.70
N ASP A 76 -2.02 8.81 15.43
CA ASP A 76 -0.87 8.17 16.08
C ASP A 76 -0.19 7.17 15.14
N PHE A 77 -0.85 6.78 14.06
CA PHE A 77 -0.22 5.96 13.02
C PHE A 77 0.59 6.82 12.06
N HIS A 78 1.91 6.74 12.16
CA HIS A 78 2.84 7.45 11.29
C HIS A 78 3.35 6.52 10.18
N PRO A 79 2.80 6.59 8.96
CA PRO A 79 3.24 5.76 7.84
C PRO A 79 4.62 6.22 7.34
N GLU A 80 5.49 5.25 7.04
CA GLU A 80 6.72 5.45 6.26
C GLU A 80 6.48 5.26 4.77
N LYS A 81 5.53 4.34 4.43
CA LYS A 81 5.12 4.10 3.04
C LYS A 81 3.61 4.17 2.94
N ILE A 82 3.15 4.90 1.94
CA ILE A 82 1.75 5.05 1.56
C ILE A 82 1.63 4.52 0.14
N LEU A 83 0.94 3.39 -0.03
CA LEU A 83 0.86 2.69 -1.30
C LEU A 83 -0.59 2.53 -1.74
N THR A 84 -0.83 2.56 -3.04
CA THR A 84 -2.13 2.30 -3.66
C THR A 84 -1.96 1.38 -4.88
N ILE A 85 -3.03 0.74 -5.33
CA ILE A 85 -2.98 -0.10 -6.54
C ILE A 85 -3.03 0.77 -7.79
N ASP A 86 -2.18 0.46 -8.78
CA ASP A 86 -2.27 1.02 -10.11
C ASP A 86 -3.50 0.46 -10.84
N TYR A 87 -4.47 1.31 -11.15
CA TYR A 87 -5.72 0.93 -11.82
C TYR A 87 -5.50 0.26 -13.19
N CYS A 88 -4.41 0.64 -13.90
CA CYS A 88 -4.03 0.02 -15.16
C CYS A 88 -3.46 -1.39 -14.98
N ASN A 89 -2.81 -1.64 -13.86
CA ASN A 89 -2.12 -2.88 -13.57
C ASN A 89 -2.60 -3.43 -12.22
N PRO A 90 -3.72 -4.16 -12.20
CA PRO A 90 -4.28 -4.72 -10.97
C PRO A 90 -3.25 -5.46 -10.13
N ARG A 91 -3.34 -5.34 -8.80
CA ARG A 91 -2.43 -5.90 -7.80
C ARG A 91 -1.04 -5.23 -7.72
N ILE A 92 -0.69 -4.33 -8.63
CA ILE A 92 0.59 -3.63 -8.58
C ILE A 92 0.48 -2.42 -7.67
N LEU A 93 1.28 -2.41 -6.61
CA LEU A 93 1.37 -1.31 -5.67
C LEU A 93 2.29 -0.22 -6.22
N ILE A 94 1.84 1.01 -6.11
CA ILE A 94 2.58 2.22 -6.47
C ILE A 94 2.59 3.19 -5.29
N ASP A 95 3.54 4.12 -5.28
CA ASP A 95 3.64 5.20 -4.30
C ASP A 95 2.42 6.14 -4.43
N ALA A 96 1.59 6.19 -3.40
CA ALA A 96 0.36 6.98 -3.42
C ALA A 96 0.61 8.49 -3.52
N GLU A 97 1.71 8.98 -2.94
CA GLU A 97 2.04 10.41 -2.94
C GLU A 97 2.50 10.89 -4.31
N LYS A 98 3.02 9.96 -5.15
CA LYS A 98 3.49 10.24 -6.51
C LYS A 98 2.51 9.83 -7.59
N ALA A 99 1.44 9.13 -7.20
CA ALA A 99 0.42 8.67 -8.13
C ALA A 99 -0.40 9.84 -8.70
N HIS A 100 -0.93 9.63 -9.90
CA HIS A 100 -1.94 10.49 -10.52
C HIS A 100 -3.31 9.87 -10.27
N TYR A 101 -4.30 10.69 -10.03
CA TYR A 101 -5.64 10.20 -9.69
C TYR A 101 -6.69 10.74 -10.65
N LEU A 102 -7.69 9.92 -10.89
CA LEU A 102 -8.91 10.31 -11.57
C LEU A 102 -10.08 10.19 -10.58
N HIS A 103 -10.83 11.26 -10.41
CA HIS A 103 -12.00 11.31 -9.54
C HIS A 103 -13.23 11.58 -10.40
N GLY A 104 -14.20 10.67 -10.44
CA GLY A 104 -15.38 10.82 -11.29
C GLY A 104 -16.42 9.73 -11.09
N GLU A 105 -17.69 10.06 -11.38
CA GLU A 105 -18.86 9.21 -11.11
C GLU A 105 -18.86 7.86 -11.84
N ASN A 106 -18.12 7.74 -12.94
CA ASN A 106 -18.01 6.49 -13.69
C ASN A 106 -16.97 5.52 -13.10
N ILE A 107 -16.19 5.96 -12.12
CA ILE A 107 -15.28 5.11 -11.36
C ILE A 107 -16.07 4.48 -10.22
N LYS A 108 -16.11 3.16 -10.17
CA LYS A 108 -16.85 2.41 -9.14
C LYS A 108 -15.88 1.84 -8.13
N SER A 109 -15.33 2.72 -7.29
CA SER A 109 -14.50 2.28 -6.16
C SER A 109 -15.37 1.61 -5.08
N PRO A 110 -14.82 0.67 -4.29
CA PRO A 110 -15.59 -0.12 -3.31
C PRO A 110 -16.42 0.71 -2.32
N MET A 111 -15.92 1.86 -1.91
CA MET A 111 -16.60 2.74 -0.94
C MET A 111 -17.35 3.92 -1.59
N GLY A 112 -17.40 3.96 -2.92
CA GLY A 112 -18.14 5.00 -3.65
C GLY A 112 -17.50 6.39 -3.61
N GLY A 113 -16.24 6.51 -3.20
CA GLY A 113 -15.50 7.76 -3.30
C GLY A 113 -15.01 8.05 -4.71
N ASN A 114 -15.19 7.10 -5.63
CA ASN A 114 -15.01 7.26 -7.08
C ASN A 114 -13.62 7.72 -7.50
N ILE A 115 -12.59 7.17 -6.84
CA ILE A 115 -11.18 7.48 -7.13
C ILE A 115 -10.46 6.26 -7.68
N ALA A 116 -9.73 6.45 -8.78
CA ALA A 116 -8.75 5.51 -9.32
C ALA A 116 -7.36 6.13 -9.32
N SER A 117 -6.33 5.34 -9.02
CA SER A 117 -4.93 5.76 -8.99
C SER A 117 -4.15 5.16 -10.15
N PHE A 118 -3.21 5.92 -10.68
CA PHE A 118 -2.41 5.58 -11.86
C PHE A 118 -0.94 5.89 -11.61
N LYS A 119 -0.07 5.03 -12.13
CA LYS A 119 1.37 5.23 -12.01
C LYS A 119 1.88 6.43 -12.81
N THR A 120 1.27 6.70 -13.96
CA THR A 120 1.69 7.77 -14.88
C THR A 120 0.53 8.72 -15.19
N SER A 121 0.86 9.97 -15.56
CA SER A 121 -0.14 10.95 -16.02
C SER A 121 -0.79 10.51 -17.33
N GLU A 122 -0.02 9.89 -18.23
CA GLU A 122 -0.49 9.41 -19.53
C GLU A 122 -1.59 8.36 -19.39
N ASP A 123 -1.43 7.45 -18.41
CA ASP A 123 -2.46 6.46 -18.10
C ASP A 123 -3.71 7.13 -17.54
N ALA A 124 -3.56 8.05 -16.60
CA ALA A 124 -4.69 8.80 -16.04
C ALA A 124 -5.46 9.58 -17.10
N GLU A 125 -4.75 10.29 -18.00
CA GLU A 125 -5.35 11.02 -19.13
C GLU A 125 -6.05 10.10 -20.13
N ARG A 126 -5.46 8.92 -20.41
CA ARG A 126 -6.08 7.92 -21.27
C ARG A 126 -7.40 7.43 -20.71
N PHE A 127 -7.44 7.12 -19.41
CA PHE A 127 -8.66 6.66 -18.74
C PHE A 127 -9.67 7.79 -18.53
N GLN A 128 -9.24 9.04 -18.39
CA GLN A 128 -10.13 10.19 -18.32
C GLN A 128 -11.06 10.28 -19.53
N LYS A 129 -10.56 9.96 -20.73
CA LYS A 129 -11.37 9.97 -21.96
C LYS A 129 -12.55 9.00 -21.93
N SER A 130 -12.40 7.87 -21.23
CA SER A 130 -13.43 6.82 -21.16
C SER A 130 -14.27 6.87 -19.89
N LEU A 131 -13.65 7.15 -18.75
CA LEU A 131 -14.31 7.16 -17.45
C LEU A 131 -14.88 8.54 -17.09
N GLN A 132 -14.38 9.59 -17.73
CA GLN A 132 -14.65 10.99 -17.40
C GLN A 132 -14.24 11.31 -15.95
N GLY A 133 -14.19 12.56 -15.60
CA GLY A 133 -13.81 12.99 -14.25
C GLY A 133 -12.63 13.93 -14.25
N ASP A 134 -12.22 14.33 -13.06
CA ASP A 134 -11.16 15.29 -12.83
C ASP A 134 -9.83 14.60 -12.50
N LEU A 135 -8.77 15.02 -13.20
CA LEU A 135 -7.41 14.63 -12.85
C LEU A 135 -6.98 15.41 -11.60
N ILE A 136 -6.58 14.70 -10.58
CA ILE A 136 -6.16 15.28 -9.31
C ILE A 136 -4.86 14.65 -8.83
N LEU A 137 -4.18 15.32 -7.91
CA LEU A 137 -2.98 14.83 -7.24
C LEU A 137 -3.26 14.47 -5.79
N TRP A 138 -2.30 13.83 -5.15
CA TRP A 138 -2.43 13.31 -3.78
C TRP A 138 -2.94 14.34 -2.76
N ASN A 139 -2.42 15.58 -2.79
CA ASN A 139 -2.87 16.63 -1.90
C ASN A 139 -4.39 16.88 -2.00
N LYS A 140 -4.95 16.78 -3.22
CA LYS A 140 -6.38 16.93 -3.45
C LYS A 140 -7.16 15.72 -2.92
N VAL A 141 -6.64 14.50 -3.08
CA VAL A 141 -7.24 13.28 -2.52
C VAL A 141 -7.40 13.42 -0.99
N LEU A 142 -6.40 13.97 -0.30
CA LEU A 142 -6.45 14.21 1.15
C LEU A 142 -7.54 15.22 1.57
N GLU A 143 -7.92 16.16 0.71
CA GLU A 143 -8.93 17.19 1.00
C GLU A 143 -10.37 16.67 0.84
N ILE A 144 -10.58 15.62 0.02
CA ILE A 144 -11.92 15.10 -0.26
C ILE A 144 -12.53 14.52 1.01
N LYS A 145 -13.81 14.80 1.22
CA LYS A 145 -14.63 14.20 2.27
C LYS A 145 -15.37 13.02 1.65
N PHE A 146 -15.01 11.83 2.06
CA PHE A 146 -15.66 10.59 1.63
C PHE A 146 -16.73 10.14 2.64
#